data_84fc9de3f0ae14b6b7b96898884ed847
#
_entry.id   84fc9de3f0ae14b6b7b96898884ed847
#
_cell.length_a   1.000
_cell.length_b   1.000
_cell.length_c   1.000
_cell.angle_alpha   90.00
_cell.angle_beta   90.00
_cell.angle_gamma   90.00
#
_symmetry.space_group_name_H-M   'P 1'
#
loop_
_entity.id
_entity.type
_entity.pdbx_description
1 polymer ?
#
loop_
_entity_poly.entity_id
_entity_poly.type
_entity_poly.pdbx_seq_one_letter_code
_entity_poly.pdbx_strand_id
1 'polypeptide(L)'
;MSKFGVFLPVSGRAASRQTLMQAAQRAEALGYDSVWAADRLVMPWKIDTTYPYSKEATFIVPPDRPFFDTLTCLAFLAGCTERIQLGMSVMVMPYRHPLHWAKIATTIDQLSTGRLILGVGVGWMEEEFAAMNAPFKERGKVSDEQLTLLQRLWTEEHINFHGAYYRVEDIAFNPKPYQKPRLPIWVGGEGMHAQRRAARYGDAWFPYFVRITPRRLLDGFENVRREAQTTGRNPDEVKLACCLPVELTSADAPPIEEYLKGSVKQVAERLRQFIDVGVAHIGLQFMIPHYPERQEQIERFAEEALPALKAYQR
;
A
#
# COMPACT_ATOMS: atom_id res chain seq x y z
N MET A 1 9.05 -11.92 -13.26
CA MET A 1 9.64 -12.01 -11.91
C MET A 1 8.78 -11.23 -10.93
N SER A 2 8.45 -11.83 -9.79
CA SER A 2 7.71 -11.14 -8.73
C SER A 2 8.64 -10.21 -7.95
N LYS A 3 8.10 -9.05 -7.55
CA LYS A 3 8.79 -8.05 -6.74
C LYS A 3 8.45 -8.20 -5.27
N PHE A 4 9.35 -7.78 -4.39
CA PHE A 4 9.19 -7.86 -2.95
C PHE A 4 9.49 -6.51 -2.29
N GLY A 5 8.63 -6.12 -1.36
CA GLY A 5 8.83 -4.93 -0.56
C GLY A 5 8.65 -5.20 0.92
N VAL A 6 9.08 -4.26 1.75
CA VAL A 6 8.97 -4.33 3.21
C VAL A 6 8.33 -3.08 3.80
N PHE A 7 7.64 -3.26 4.93
CA PHE A 7 7.01 -2.15 5.65
C PHE A 7 8.01 -1.38 6.50
N LEU A 8 7.90 -0.06 6.42
CA LEU A 8 8.71 0.89 7.18
C LEU A 8 8.21 1.07 8.62
N PRO A 9 9.10 1.40 9.56
CA PRO A 9 8.74 1.69 10.94
C PRO A 9 8.19 3.12 11.11
N VAL A 10 7.08 3.44 10.43
CA VAL A 10 6.44 4.77 10.49
C VAL A 10 5.66 5.00 11.78
N SER A 11 5.45 3.97 12.58
CA SER A 11 4.65 4.04 13.81
C SER A 11 5.29 3.30 14.98
N GLY A 12 4.79 3.58 16.19
CA GLY A 12 5.25 2.95 17.42
C GLY A 12 6.57 3.53 17.95
N ARG A 13 7.21 2.83 18.90
CA ARG A 13 8.43 3.29 19.57
C ARG A 13 9.63 3.44 18.61
N ALA A 14 9.63 2.71 17.52
CA ALA A 14 10.70 2.72 16.53
C ALA A 14 10.63 3.92 15.55
N ALA A 15 9.49 4.62 15.50
CA ALA A 15 9.32 5.74 14.59
C ALA A 15 10.27 6.90 14.95
N SER A 16 11.34 7.03 14.18
CA SER A 16 12.32 8.11 14.29
C SER A 16 12.92 8.41 12.92
N ARG A 17 13.49 9.60 12.75
CA ARG A 17 14.21 9.97 11.52
C ARG A 17 15.29 8.94 11.16
N GLN A 18 16.10 8.56 12.16
CA GLN A 18 17.23 7.66 11.94
C GLN A 18 16.76 6.27 11.53
N THR A 19 15.81 5.69 12.28
CA THR A 19 15.30 4.35 11.99
C THR A 19 14.61 4.28 10.64
N LEU A 20 13.83 5.30 10.28
CA LEU A 20 13.14 5.36 9.00
C LEU A 20 14.14 5.38 7.82
N MET A 21 15.16 6.22 7.90
CA MET A 21 16.20 6.33 6.89
C MET A 21 16.99 5.02 6.76
N GLN A 22 17.49 4.49 7.88
CA GLN A 22 18.26 3.26 7.90
C GLN A 22 17.47 2.06 7.38
N ALA A 23 16.18 1.95 7.74
CA ALA A 23 15.31 0.88 7.26
C ALA A 23 15.17 0.91 5.73
N ALA A 24 14.95 2.08 5.14
CA ALA A 24 14.80 2.20 3.69
C ALA A 24 16.12 1.93 2.94
N GLN A 25 17.22 2.51 3.41
CA GLN A 25 18.54 2.31 2.81
C GLN A 25 19.00 0.84 2.93
N ARG A 26 18.74 0.21 4.07
CA ARG A 26 19.08 -1.19 4.28
C ARG A 26 18.23 -2.11 3.39
N ALA A 27 16.91 -1.86 3.28
CA ALA A 27 16.05 -2.59 2.36
C ALA A 27 16.53 -2.47 0.90
N GLU A 28 16.94 -1.28 0.48
CA GLU A 28 17.53 -1.05 -0.85
C GLU A 28 18.83 -1.84 -1.05
N ALA A 29 19.72 -1.81 -0.08
CA ALA A 29 21.00 -2.55 -0.12
C ALA A 29 20.81 -4.07 -0.15
N LEU A 30 19.80 -4.58 0.54
CA LEU A 30 19.42 -5.99 0.57
C LEU A 30 18.68 -6.46 -0.70
N GLY A 31 18.38 -5.54 -1.61
CA GLY A 31 17.74 -5.87 -2.88
C GLY A 31 16.23 -6.00 -2.83
N TYR A 32 15.55 -5.46 -1.84
CA TYR A 32 14.10 -5.30 -1.93
C TYR A 32 13.72 -4.31 -3.02
N ASP A 33 12.54 -4.50 -3.63
CA ASP A 33 12.10 -3.68 -4.75
C ASP A 33 11.32 -2.44 -4.29
N SER A 34 10.74 -2.48 -3.08
CA SER A 34 9.94 -1.37 -2.54
C SER A 34 9.94 -1.31 -1.01
N VAL A 35 9.66 -0.13 -0.50
CA VAL A 35 9.31 0.09 0.91
C VAL A 35 7.90 0.67 1.02
N TRP A 36 7.17 0.32 2.09
CA TRP A 36 5.77 0.65 2.26
C TRP A 36 5.52 1.38 3.56
N ALA A 37 4.78 2.48 3.49
CA ALA A 37 4.35 3.25 4.63
C ALA A 37 2.82 3.17 4.80
N ALA A 38 2.37 2.90 6.03
CA ALA A 38 0.96 2.95 6.38
C ALA A 38 0.51 4.40 6.63
N ASP A 39 -0.78 4.68 6.48
CA ASP A 39 -1.34 6.01 6.62
C ASP A 39 -2.24 6.14 7.86
N ARG A 40 -1.99 7.18 8.65
CA ARG A 40 -2.79 7.61 9.78
C ARG A 40 -2.52 9.09 10.05
N LEU A 41 -3.54 9.89 10.30
CA LEU A 41 -3.39 11.32 10.61
C LEU A 41 -3.55 11.61 12.09
N VAL A 42 -4.56 11.02 12.71
CA VAL A 42 -4.82 11.13 14.14
C VAL A 42 -5.17 9.79 14.73
N MET A 43 -4.91 9.61 16.00
CA MET A 43 -5.23 8.39 16.72
C MET A 43 -6.22 8.70 17.84
N PRO A 44 -7.48 8.26 17.73
CA PRO A 44 -8.45 8.37 18.82
C PRO A 44 -8.01 7.57 20.05
N TRP A 45 -8.26 8.13 21.25
CA TRP A 45 -8.03 7.38 22.51
C TRP A 45 -8.98 6.20 22.65
N LYS A 46 -10.19 6.32 22.12
CA LYS A 46 -11.19 5.27 22.09
C LYS A 46 -11.60 5.00 20.66
N ILE A 47 -11.55 3.75 20.26
CA ILE A 47 -11.93 3.25 18.94
C ILE A 47 -13.06 2.24 19.17
N ASP A 48 -14.26 2.59 18.73
CA ASP A 48 -15.45 1.73 18.79
C ASP A 48 -15.64 1.00 17.43
N THR A 49 -15.07 1.57 16.36
CA THR A 49 -15.11 0.97 15.02
C THR A 49 -14.30 -0.32 14.98
N THR A 50 -14.92 -1.39 14.50
CA THR A 50 -14.28 -2.70 14.34
C THR A 50 -13.10 -2.64 13.36
N TYR A 51 -11.93 -3.06 13.78
CA TYR A 51 -10.76 -3.18 12.89
C TYR A 51 -10.92 -4.37 11.95
N PRO A 52 -10.98 -4.15 10.63
CA PRO A 52 -11.30 -5.23 9.68
C PRO A 52 -10.14 -6.21 9.41
N TYR A 53 -8.93 -5.90 9.89
CA TYR A 53 -7.71 -6.61 9.52
C TYR A 53 -7.07 -7.37 10.70
N SER A 54 -7.78 -7.65 11.77
CA SER A 54 -7.36 -8.56 12.82
C SER A 54 -8.50 -9.47 13.25
N LYS A 55 -8.15 -10.64 13.81
CA LYS A 55 -9.14 -11.60 14.32
C LYS A 55 -9.84 -11.06 15.58
N GLU A 56 -9.08 -10.37 16.40
CA GLU A 56 -9.54 -9.72 17.62
C GLU A 56 -10.33 -8.44 17.37
N ALA A 57 -10.44 -8.03 16.10
CA ALA A 57 -11.13 -6.81 15.67
C ALA A 57 -10.58 -5.51 16.32
N THR A 58 -9.36 -5.57 16.86
CA THR A 58 -8.72 -4.48 17.61
C THR A 58 -7.52 -3.92 16.85
N PHE A 59 -7.40 -2.59 16.81
CA PHE A 59 -6.23 -1.92 16.27
C PHE A 59 -5.14 -1.84 17.34
N ILE A 60 -3.93 -2.28 16.99
CA ILE A 60 -2.87 -2.60 17.97
C ILE A 60 -1.91 -1.44 18.29
N VAL A 61 -1.94 -0.33 17.52
CA VAL A 61 -1.05 0.80 17.80
C VAL A 61 -1.66 1.68 18.89
N PRO A 62 -1.02 1.83 20.06
CA PRO A 62 -1.52 2.70 21.11
C PRO A 62 -1.55 4.16 20.67
N PRO A 63 -2.55 4.96 21.12
CA PRO A 63 -2.72 6.34 20.68
C PRO A 63 -1.62 7.30 21.16
N ASP A 64 -0.88 6.94 22.21
CA ASP A 64 0.27 7.69 22.75
C ASP A 64 1.57 7.47 21.98
N ARG A 65 1.53 6.67 20.90
CA ARG A 65 2.73 6.38 20.09
C ARG A 65 2.78 7.25 18.86
N PRO A 66 4.01 7.64 18.42
CA PRO A 66 4.17 8.33 17.15
C PRO A 66 3.54 7.55 16.00
N PHE A 67 2.93 8.29 15.07
CA PHE A 67 2.59 7.79 13.75
C PHE A 67 2.93 8.91 12.76
N PHE A 68 3.95 8.70 11.94
CA PHE A 68 4.42 9.72 11.01
C PHE A 68 3.50 9.81 9.78
N ASP A 69 3.30 11.04 9.27
CA ASP A 69 2.56 11.24 8.02
C ASP A 69 3.27 10.54 6.85
N THR A 70 2.50 9.74 6.13
CA THR A 70 3.01 8.88 5.06
C THR A 70 3.67 9.66 3.93
N LEU A 71 3.03 10.72 3.43
CA LEU A 71 3.55 11.50 2.31
C LEU A 71 4.85 12.21 2.69
N THR A 72 4.91 12.75 3.91
CA THR A 72 6.12 13.38 4.45
C THR A 72 7.27 12.37 4.60
N CYS A 73 6.98 11.16 5.10
CA CYS A 73 7.99 10.09 5.17
C CYS A 73 8.54 9.75 3.79
N LEU A 74 7.69 9.56 2.79
CA LEU A 74 8.11 9.19 1.44
C LEU A 74 8.86 10.32 0.74
N ALA A 75 8.50 11.59 0.99
CA ALA A 75 9.28 12.75 0.52
C ALA A 75 10.70 12.76 1.10
N PHE A 76 10.83 12.51 2.41
CA PHE A 76 12.14 12.40 3.05
C PHE A 76 12.96 11.24 2.47
N LEU A 77 12.35 10.08 2.27
CA LEU A 77 13.02 8.90 1.72
C LEU A 77 13.37 9.03 0.24
N ALA A 78 12.63 9.82 -0.52
CA ALA A 78 12.98 10.15 -1.90
C ALA A 78 14.37 10.79 -2.02
N GLY A 79 14.75 11.60 -1.01
CA GLY A 79 16.09 12.20 -0.92
C GLY A 79 17.17 11.35 -0.25
N CYS A 80 16.80 10.20 0.34
CA CYS A 80 17.74 9.34 1.09
C CYS A 80 17.99 7.99 0.41
N THR A 81 17.32 7.67 -0.68
CA THR A 81 17.40 6.42 -1.44
C THR A 81 17.51 6.68 -2.94
N GLU A 82 18.02 5.72 -3.70
CA GLU A 82 18.34 5.92 -5.12
C GLU A 82 17.44 5.09 -6.07
N ARG A 83 17.10 3.86 -5.72
CA ARG A 83 16.46 2.89 -6.62
C ARG A 83 15.15 2.32 -6.10
N ILE A 84 15.03 2.13 -4.79
CA ILE A 84 13.89 1.46 -4.17
C ILE A 84 12.59 2.23 -4.42
N GLN A 85 11.52 1.52 -4.78
CA GLN A 85 10.20 2.12 -4.95
C GLN A 85 9.61 2.53 -3.59
N LEU A 86 8.89 3.64 -3.58
CA LEU A 86 8.32 4.26 -2.38
C LEU A 86 6.80 4.12 -2.44
N GLY A 87 6.23 3.27 -1.61
CA GLY A 87 4.81 2.91 -1.66
C GLY A 87 4.01 3.32 -0.44
N MET A 88 2.73 3.59 -0.64
CA MET A 88 1.73 3.76 0.43
C MET A 88 0.88 2.49 0.54
N SER A 89 0.64 2.02 1.77
CA SER A 89 -0.18 0.83 2.00
C SER A 89 -1.16 1.04 3.16
N VAL A 90 -2.25 1.72 2.94
CA VAL A 90 -2.68 2.52 1.80
C VAL A 90 -3.07 3.91 2.32
N MET A 91 -2.90 4.95 1.51
CA MET A 91 -3.36 6.29 1.87
C MET A 91 -4.90 6.31 1.92
N VAL A 92 -5.45 6.87 2.98
CA VAL A 92 -6.89 7.08 3.12
C VAL A 92 -7.28 8.38 2.40
N MET A 93 -7.73 8.24 1.16
CA MET A 93 -7.97 9.39 0.28
C MET A 93 -8.93 10.44 0.86
N PRO A 94 -10.11 10.07 1.45
CA PRO A 94 -11.09 11.07 1.90
C PRO A 94 -10.64 11.98 3.05
N TYR A 95 -9.52 11.69 3.71
CA TYR A 95 -9.00 12.56 4.77
C TYR A 95 -8.40 13.86 4.24
N ARG A 96 -8.07 13.92 2.95
CA ARG A 96 -7.31 15.04 2.36
C ARG A 96 -8.01 15.60 1.12
N HIS A 97 -7.87 16.89 0.92
CA HIS A 97 -8.34 17.52 -0.32
C HIS A 97 -7.52 17.02 -1.52
N PRO A 98 -8.14 16.54 -2.61
CA PRO A 98 -7.45 15.86 -3.73
C PRO A 98 -6.39 16.73 -4.41
N LEU A 99 -6.62 18.02 -4.60
CA LEU A 99 -5.62 18.91 -5.20
C LEU A 99 -4.34 19.03 -4.35
N HIS A 100 -4.50 19.04 -3.03
CA HIS A 100 -3.35 19.20 -2.12
C HIS A 100 -2.49 17.93 -2.10
N TRP A 101 -3.10 16.78 -1.81
CA TRP A 101 -2.30 15.56 -1.73
C TRP A 101 -1.79 15.08 -3.09
N ALA A 102 -2.53 15.35 -4.19
CA ALA A 102 -2.04 15.11 -5.54
C ALA A 102 -0.78 15.91 -5.84
N LYS A 103 -0.72 17.18 -5.39
CA LYS A 103 0.47 18.03 -5.54
C LYS A 103 1.65 17.44 -4.79
N ILE A 104 1.47 17.01 -3.54
CA ILE A 104 2.52 16.38 -2.75
C ILE A 104 3.00 15.10 -3.42
N ALA A 105 2.08 14.21 -3.81
CA ALA A 105 2.41 12.95 -4.49
C ALA A 105 3.19 13.18 -5.80
N THR A 106 2.74 14.13 -6.63
CA THR A 106 3.46 14.47 -7.86
C THR A 106 4.84 15.03 -7.59
N THR A 107 4.99 15.84 -6.53
CA THR A 107 6.29 16.39 -6.12
C THR A 107 7.23 15.27 -5.67
N ILE A 108 6.74 14.33 -4.86
CA ILE A 108 7.54 13.15 -4.45
C ILE A 108 7.96 12.33 -5.67
N ASP A 109 7.07 12.14 -6.64
CA ASP A 109 7.37 11.40 -7.86
C ASP A 109 8.47 12.08 -8.69
N GLN A 110 8.43 13.41 -8.81
CA GLN A 110 9.48 14.19 -9.46
C GLN A 110 10.82 14.08 -8.70
N LEU A 111 10.81 14.29 -7.39
CA LEU A 111 12.01 14.25 -6.55
C LEU A 111 12.63 12.84 -6.47
N SER A 112 11.79 11.81 -6.55
CA SER A 112 12.24 10.42 -6.57
C SER A 112 12.58 9.89 -7.97
N THR A 113 12.42 10.70 -9.03
CA THR A 113 12.62 10.28 -10.42
C THR A 113 11.76 9.06 -10.82
N GLY A 114 10.47 9.08 -10.43
CA GLY A 114 9.49 8.08 -10.84
C GLY A 114 9.45 6.81 -9.98
N ARG A 115 9.80 6.89 -8.71
CA ARG A 115 9.78 5.74 -7.80
C ARG A 115 8.53 5.63 -6.92
N LEU A 116 7.60 6.59 -7.00
CA LEU A 116 6.41 6.59 -6.16
C LEU A 116 5.35 5.59 -6.65
N ILE A 117 4.76 4.83 -5.73
CA ILE A 117 3.58 3.98 -5.93
C ILE A 117 2.45 4.49 -5.04
N LEU A 118 1.33 4.88 -5.65
CA LEU A 118 0.16 5.36 -4.95
C LEU A 118 -0.75 4.19 -4.53
N GLY A 119 -0.49 3.64 -3.35
CA GLY A 119 -1.44 2.73 -2.72
C GLY A 119 -2.59 3.53 -2.09
N VAL A 120 -3.82 3.30 -2.53
CA VAL A 120 -4.98 4.08 -2.12
C VAL A 120 -6.07 3.22 -1.51
N GLY A 121 -6.77 3.78 -0.52
CA GLY A 121 -7.89 3.14 0.16
C GLY A 121 -8.95 4.14 0.60
N VAL A 122 -10.09 3.61 1.04
CA VAL A 122 -11.22 4.44 1.47
C VAL A 122 -11.29 4.68 2.98
N GLY A 123 -10.44 3.98 3.77
CA GLY A 123 -10.45 4.04 5.23
C GLY A 123 -11.54 3.19 5.90
N TRP A 124 -11.37 2.97 7.20
CA TRP A 124 -12.27 2.12 8.01
C TRP A 124 -12.63 2.72 9.37
N MET A 125 -11.82 3.61 9.95
CA MET A 125 -11.96 4.14 11.31
C MET A 125 -12.87 5.38 11.33
N GLU A 126 -14.13 5.21 11.77
CA GLU A 126 -15.12 6.29 11.77
C GLU A 126 -14.70 7.47 12.64
N GLU A 127 -14.04 7.20 13.77
CA GLU A 127 -13.57 8.22 14.71
C GLU A 127 -12.51 9.14 14.08
N GLU A 128 -11.61 8.60 13.26
CA GLU A 128 -10.64 9.40 12.52
C GLU A 128 -11.32 10.24 11.43
N PHE A 129 -12.32 9.67 10.74
CA PHE A 129 -13.15 10.43 9.80
C PHE A 129 -13.84 11.61 10.46
N ALA A 130 -14.40 11.41 11.66
CA ALA A 130 -15.04 12.48 12.42
C ALA A 130 -14.03 13.57 12.80
N ALA A 131 -12.85 13.21 13.28
CA ALA A 131 -11.79 14.16 13.62
C ALA A 131 -11.30 14.95 12.40
N MET A 132 -11.28 14.34 11.22
CA MET A 132 -10.90 14.97 9.96
C MET A 132 -12.03 15.72 9.26
N ASN A 133 -13.23 15.75 9.86
CA ASN A 133 -14.45 16.29 9.23
C ASN A 133 -14.69 15.71 7.82
N ALA A 134 -14.43 14.42 7.66
CA ALA A 134 -14.56 13.70 6.40
C ALA A 134 -15.81 12.81 6.38
N PRO A 135 -16.48 12.61 5.24
CA PRO A 135 -17.77 11.91 5.17
C PRO A 135 -17.59 10.39 5.18
N PHE A 136 -17.65 9.76 6.36
CA PHE A 136 -17.45 8.32 6.51
C PHE A 136 -18.42 7.48 5.67
N LYS A 137 -19.72 7.79 5.70
CA LYS A 137 -20.74 7.01 4.96
C LYS A 137 -20.60 7.10 3.45
N GLU A 138 -20.04 8.19 2.95
CA GLU A 138 -19.85 8.44 1.53
C GLU A 138 -18.40 8.22 1.05
N ARG A 139 -17.52 7.76 1.94
CA ARG A 139 -16.08 7.61 1.67
C ARG A 139 -15.75 6.90 0.36
N GLY A 140 -16.56 5.91 -0.05
CA GLY A 140 -16.40 5.21 -1.31
C GLY A 140 -16.65 6.12 -2.53
N LYS A 141 -17.75 6.87 -2.52
CA LYS A 141 -18.14 7.80 -3.61
C LYS A 141 -17.13 8.96 -3.71
N VAL A 142 -16.76 9.53 -2.56
CA VAL A 142 -15.72 10.57 -2.47
C VAL A 142 -14.41 10.09 -3.08
N SER A 143 -13.98 8.87 -2.73
CA SER A 143 -12.76 8.29 -3.28
C SER A 143 -12.84 8.04 -4.79
N ASP A 144 -13.97 7.58 -5.30
CA ASP A 144 -14.16 7.37 -6.73
C ASP A 144 -14.10 8.69 -7.51
N GLU A 145 -14.70 9.75 -6.95
CA GLU A 145 -14.61 11.09 -7.54
C GLU A 145 -13.20 11.67 -7.48
N GLN A 146 -12.49 11.49 -6.35
CA GLN A 146 -11.08 11.86 -6.25
C GLN A 146 -10.23 11.18 -7.31
N LEU A 147 -10.38 9.86 -7.49
CA LEU A 147 -9.62 9.12 -8.50
C LEU A 147 -9.89 9.63 -9.93
N THR A 148 -11.14 9.98 -10.24
CA THR A 148 -11.49 10.58 -11.52
C THR A 148 -10.81 11.94 -11.71
N LEU A 149 -10.87 12.81 -10.70
CA LEU A 149 -10.20 14.11 -10.73
C LEU A 149 -8.69 13.99 -10.87
N LEU A 150 -8.06 13.06 -10.13
CA LEU A 150 -6.62 12.83 -10.19
C LEU A 150 -6.13 12.46 -11.60
N GLN A 151 -6.85 11.58 -12.28
CA GLN A 151 -6.49 11.22 -13.65
C GLN A 151 -6.43 12.46 -14.53
N ARG A 152 -7.42 13.35 -14.44
CA ARG A 152 -7.45 14.61 -15.19
C ARG A 152 -6.35 15.57 -14.80
N LEU A 153 -6.09 15.74 -13.49
CA LEU A 153 -5.00 16.59 -12.96
C LEU A 153 -3.64 16.20 -13.57
N TRP A 154 -3.41 14.90 -13.77
CA TRP A 154 -2.12 14.41 -14.24
C TRP A 154 -1.97 14.37 -15.76
N THR A 155 -3.07 14.38 -16.52
CA THR A 155 -3.03 14.17 -17.97
C THR A 155 -3.49 15.38 -18.79
N GLU A 156 -4.36 16.24 -18.25
CA GLU A 156 -4.92 17.38 -18.96
C GLU A 156 -4.17 18.69 -18.66
N GLU A 157 -4.09 19.61 -19.62
CA GLU A 157 -3.50 20.93 -19.44
C GLU A 157 -4.48 21.90 -18.78
N HIS A 158 -5.69 21.98 -19.32
CA HIS A 158 -6.81 22.76 -18.81
C HIS A 158 -7.80 21.84 -18.12
N ILE A 159 -7.90 21.94 -16.81
CA ILE A 159 -8.73 21.03 -16.01
C ILE A 159 -10.02 21.74 -15.59
N ASN A 160 -11.14 21.23 -16.07
CA ASN A 160 -12.48 21.58 -15.66
C ASN A 160 -13.14 20.32 -15.08
N PHE A 161 -13.57 20.36 -13.83
CA PHE A 161 -14.20 19.23 -13.18
C PHE A 161 -15.38 19.65 -12.31
N HIS A 162 -16.55 19.06 -12.59
CA HIS A 162 -17.81 19.35 -11.90
C HIS A 162 -18.35 18.05 -11.33
N GLY A 163 -17.86 17.66 -10.15
CA GLY A 163 -18.31 16.50 -9.41
C GLY A 163 -19.37 16.84 -8.37
N ALA A 164 -19.76 15.83 -7.62
CA ALA A 164 -20.67 15.99 -6.48
C ALA A 164 -19.96 16.55 -5.22
N TYR A 165 -18.65 16.30 -5.10
CA TYR A 165 -17.85 16.66 -3.93
C TYR A 165 -16.78 17.70 -4.27
N TYR A 166 -16.28 17.73 -5.50
CA TYR A 166 -15.20 18.61 -5.93
C TYR A 166 -15.57 19.35 -7.22
N ARG A 167 -15.19 20.63 -7.25
CA ARG A 167 -15.38 21.47 -8.43
C ARG A 167 -14.14 22.29 -8.66
N VAL A 168 -13.65 22.31 -9.90
CA VAL A 168 -12.56 23.16 -10.35
C VAL A 168 -12.86 23.68 -11.75
N GLU A 169 -12.46 24.94 -12.03
CA GLU A 169 -12.72 25.65 -13.28
C GLU A 169 -11.41 26.14 -13.86
N ASP A 170 -11.10 25.66 -15.04
CA ASP A 170 -9.95 26.07 -15.87
C ASP A 170 -8.64 26.24 -15.10
N ILE A 171 -8.28 25.21 -14.33
CA ILE A 171 -7.02 25.22 -13.57
C ILE A 171 -5.90 24.50 -14.31
N ALA A 172 -4.67 24.97 -14.13
CA ALA A 172 -3.45 24.24 -14.46
C ALA A 172 -2.95 23.48 -13.24
N PHE A 173 -2.45 22.26 -13.43
CA PHE A 173 -1.84 21.45 -12.37
C PHE A 173 -0.44 21.00 -12.80
N ASN A 174 0.59 21.64 -12.25
CA ASN A 174 1.99 21.36 -12.53
C ASN A 174 2.81 21.29 -11.22
N PRO A 175 3.91 20.47 -11.17
CA PRO A 175 4.38 19.62 -12.26
C PRO A 175 3.40 18.46 -12.57
N LYS A 176 3.44 17.94 -13.76
CA LYS A 176 2.85 16.62 -14.06
C LYS A 176 3.74 15.54 -13.45
N PRO A 177 3.24 14.30 -13.22
CA PRO A 177 4.07 13.19 -12.74
C PRO A 177 5.30 12.95 -13.62
N TYR A 178 6.39 12.52 -13.01
CA TYR A 178 7.56 12.02 -13.71
C TYR A 178 7.20 10.76 -14.51
N GLN A 179 6.48 9.85 -13.87
CA GLN A 179 5.94 8.64 -14.49
C GLN A 179 4.82 8.98 -15.48
N LYS A 180 4.82 8.34 -16.65
CA LYS A 180 3.85 8.59 -17.71
C LYS A 180 2.97 7.36 -17.96
N PRO A 181 1.70 7.56 -18.31
CA PRO A 181 0.99 8.84 -18.47
C PRO A 181 0.62 9.51 -17.14
N ARG A 182 0.68 8.80 -16.01
CA ARG A 182 0.31 9.23 -14.66
C ARG A 182 1.01 8.40 -13.59
N LEU A 183 0.85 8.78 -12.33
CA LEU A 183 1.26 7.96 -11.19
C LEU A 183 0.57 6.58 -11.20
N PRO A 184 1.29 5.50 -10.87
CA PRO A 184 0.68 4.18 -10.71
C PRO A 184 -0.23 4.17 -9.47
N ILE A 185 -1.48 3.77 -9.66
CA ILE A 185 -2.51 3.67 -8.61
C ILE A 185 -2.70 2.21 -8.24
N TRP A 186 -2.45 1.87 -6.98
CA TRP A 186 -2.70 0.53 -6.44
C TRP A 186 -3.85 0.57 -5.44
N VAL A 187 -4.90 -0.16 -5.70
CA VAL A 187 -6.13 -0.08 -4.92
C VAL A 187 -6.16 -1.16 -3.84
N GLY A 188 -6.19 -0.72 -2.59
CA GLY A 188 -6.31 -1.59 -1.42
C GLY A 188 -7.74 -2.00 -1.12
N GLY A 189 -7.89 -2.99 -0.23
CA GLY A 189 -9.17 -3.54 0.20
C GLY A 189 -9.57 -4.82 -0.53
N GLU A 190 -10.30 -5.70 0.19
CA GLU A 190 -10.66 -7.03 -0.30
C GLU A 190 -12.05 -7.12 -0.94
N GLY A 191 -12.97 -6.25 -0.50
CA GLY A 191 -14.39 -6.32 -0.88
C GLY A 191 -14.67 -5.93 -2.33
N MET A 192 -15.86 -6.28 -2.82
CA MET A 192 -16.33 -6.01 -4.19
C MET A 192 -16.19 -4.54 -4.62
N HIS A 193 -16.43 -3.59 -3.71
CA HIS A 193 -16.25 -2.16 -4.02
C HIS A 193 -14.78 -1.81 -4.31
N ALA A 194 -13.84 -2.41 -3.57
CA ALA A 194 -12.41 -2.23 -3.82
C ALA A 194 -11.98 -2.90 -5.14
N GLN A 195 -12.49 -4.11 -5.42
CA GLN A 195 -12.24 -4.83 -6.67
C GLN A 195 -12.73 -4.03 -7.89
N ARG A 196 -13.96 -3.47 -7.84
CA ARG A 196 -14.49 -2.58 -8.90
C ARG A 196 -13.65 -1.32 -9.07
N ARG A 197 -13.18 -0.73 -7.97
CA ARG A 197 -12.30 0.44 -8.01
C ARG A 197 -10.95 0.11 -8.63
N ALA A 198 -10.37 -1.03 -8.28
CA ALA A 198 -9.14 -1.51 -8.89
C ALA A 198 -9.31 -1.76 -10.39
N ALA A 199 -10.40 -2.38 -10.79
CA ALA A 199 -10.75 -2.61 -12.20
C ALA A 199 -10.86 -1.30 -13.00
N ARG A 200 -11.50 -0.28 -12.42
CA ARG A 200 -11.79 0.98 -13.09
C ARG A 200 -10.60 1.95 -13.13
N TYR A 201 -9.85 2.07 -12.04
CA TYR A 201 -8.86 3.12 -11.85
C TYR A 201 -7.44 2.62 -11.59
N GLY A 202 -7.29 1.37 -11.11
CA GLY A 202 -6.02 0.86 -10.59
C GLY A 202 -5.10 0.27 -11.65
N ASP A 203 -3.81 0.38 -11.43
CA ASP A 203 -2.77 -0.37 -12.14
C ASP A 203 -2.44 -1.69 -11.42
N ALA A 204 -2.85 -1.78 -10.14
CA ALA A 204 -2.86 -3.03 -9.40
C ALA A 204 -4.02 -3.08 -8.41
N TRP A 205 -4.51 -4.31 -8.15
CA TRP A 205 -5.30 -4.60 -6.96
C TRP A 205 -4.33 -5.07 -5.87
N PHE A 206 -4.37 -4.39 -4.71
CA PHE A 206 -3.38 -4.50 -3.64
C PHE A 206 -4.05 -4.67 -2.27
N PRO A 207 -4.74 -5.79 -2.01
CA PRO A 207 -5.36 -6.04 -0.72
C PRO A 207 -4.31 -6.20 0.39
N TYR A 208 -4.56 -5.52 1.50
CA TYR A 208 -3.94 -5.85 2.79
C TYR A 208 -4.74 -6.95 3.46
N PHE A 209 -4.07 -7.87 4.21
CA PHE A 209 -4.67 -9.10 4.30
C PHE A 209 -4.61 -9.77 5.67
N VAL A 210 -5.74 -10.27 6.05
CA VAL A 210 -5.87 -11.29 7.09
C VAL A 210 -6.66 -12.47 6.50
N ARG A 211 -6.10 -13.68 6.58
CA ARG A 211 -6.70 -14.92 6.07
C ARG A 211 -6.83 -15.04 4.55
N ILE A 212 -5.98 -14.41 3.77
CA ILE A 212 -5.93 -14.64 2.33
C ILE A 212 -5.12 -15.90 2.04
N THR A 213 -5.75 -16.83 1.40
CA THR A 213 -5.09 -17.96 0.73
C THR A 213 -4.81 -17.56 -0.72
N PRO A 214 -3.81 -18.18 -1.38
CA PRO A 214 -3.57 -17.95 -2.81
C PRO A 214 -4.82 -18.11 -3.67
N ARG A 215 -5.66 -19.10 -3.38
CA ARG A 215 -6.91 -19.34 -4.10
C ARG A 215 -7.91 -18.21 -3.96
N ARG A 216 -8.16 -17.74 -2.74
CA ARG A 216 -9.09 -16.63 -2.48
C ARG A 216 -8.61 -15.32 -3.12
N LEU A 217 -7.28 -15.11 -3.13
CA LEU A 217 -6.69 -13.96 -3.80
C LEU A 217 -6.92 -14.04 -5.32
N LEU A 218 -6.71 -15.21 -5.93
CA LEU A 218 -6.97 -15.43 -7.35
C LEU A 218 -8.45 -15.22 -7.69
N ASP A 219 -9.39 -15.78 -6.91
CA ASP A 219 -10.84 -15.60 -7.13
C ASP A 219 -11.24 -14.12 -7.09
N GLY A 220 -10.67 -13.35 -6.15
CA GLY A 220 -10.86 -11.90 -6.08
C GLY A 220 -10.28 -11.16 -7.29
N PHE A 221 -9.13 -11.58 -7.76
CA PHE A 221 -8.50 -10.97 -8.93
C PHE A 221 -9.23 -11.31 -10.25
N GLU A 222 -9.78 -12.49 -10.37
CA GLU A 222 -10.66 -12.85 -11.49
C GLU A 222 -11.90 -11.96 -11.55
N ASN A 223 -12.46 -11.56 -10.39
CA ASN A 223 -13.52 -10.56 -10.34
C ASN A 223 -13.02 -9.19 -10.82
N VAL A 224 -11.83 -8.75 -10.41
CA VAL A 224 -11.23 -7.48 -10.90
C VAL A 224 -11.09 -7.52 -12.42
N ARG A 225 -10.58 -8.60 -12.99
CA ARG A 225 -10.42 -8.75 -14.45
C ARG A 225 -11.76 -8.73 -15.18
N ARG A 226 -12.78 -9.40 -14.65
CA ARG A 226 -14.14 -9.40 -15.23
C ARG A 226 -14.76 -7.99 -15.18
N GLU A 227 -14.65 -7.30 -14.07
CA GLU A 227 -15.14 -5.92 -13.93
C GLU A 227 -14.39 -4.95 -14.88
N ALA A 228 -13.09 -5.14 -15.10
CA ALA A 228 -12.33 -4.36 -16.07
C ALA A 228 -12.88 -4.56 -17.49
N GLN A 229 -13.15 -5.79 -17.90
CA GLN A 229 -13.76 -6.10 -19.19
C GLN A 229 -15.13 -5.44 -19.36
N THR A 230 -15.99 -5.46 -18.33
CA THR A 230 -17.32 -4.85 -18.38
C THR A 230 -17.27 -3.33 -18.55
N THR A 231 -16.19 -2.69 -18.14
CA THR A 231 -15.95 -1.24 -18.30
C THR A 231 -15.17 -0.90 -19.58
N GLY A 232 -14.89 -1.88 -20.43
CA GLY A 232 -14.14 -1.69 -21.68
C GLY A 232 -12.63 -1.52 -21.49
N ARG A 233 -12.11 -1.81 -20.29
CA ARG A 233 -10.68 -1.75 -20.01
C ARG A 233 -10.01 -3.10 -20.24
N ASN A 234 -8.79 -3.10 -20.79
CA ASN A 234 -8.01 -4.32 -20.90
C ASN A 234 -7.67 -4.87 -19.50
N PRO A 235 -8.13 -6.10 -19.14
CA PRO A 235 -7.88 -6.68 -17.82
C PRO A 235 -6.40 -6.98 -17.55
N ASP A 236 -5.55 -7.06 -18.57
CA ASP A 236 -4.11 -7.31 -18.40
C ASP A 236 -3.33 -6.06 -17.95
N GLU A 237 -3.95 -4.88 -18.01
CA GLU A 237 -3.40 -3.64 -17.46
C GLU A 237 -3.43 -3.61 -15.94
N VAL A 238 -4.30 -4.38 -15.29
CA VAL A 238 -4.37 -4.48 -13.84
C VAL A 238 -3.51 -5.64 -13.36
N LYS A 239 -2.57 -5.36 -12.47
CA LYS A 239 -1.69 -6.39 -11.87
C LYS A 239 -2.25 -6.86 -10.53
N LEU A 240 -1.91 -8.10 -10.17
CA LEU A 240 -2.18 -8.63 -8.84
C LEU A 240 -0.98 -8.36 -7.94
N ALA A 241 -1.22 -7.64 -6.85
CA ALA A 241 -0.26 -7.44 -5.77
C ALA A 241 -0.94 -7.73 -4.43
N CYS A 242 -0.19 -7.95 -3.37
CA CYS A 242 -0.76 -8.11 -2.03
C CYS A 242 0.22 -7.75 -0.92
N CYS A 243 -0.31 -7.42 0.27
CA CYS A 243 0.46 -7.34 1.51
C CYS A 243 0.26 -8.61 2.31
N LEU A 244 1.35 -9.19 2.81
CA LEU A 244 1.33 -10.39 3.62
C LEU A 244 2.05 -10.16 4.96
N PRO A 245 1.37 -10.39 6.09
CA PRO A 245 2.03 -10.42 7.39
C PRO A 245 2.94 -11.65 7.50
N VAL A 246 4.13 -11.47 8.09
CA VAL A 246 5.18 -12.49 8.19
C VAL A 246 5.79 -12.50 9.59
N GLU A 247 6.04 -13.68 10.13
CA GLU A 247 6.85 -13.91 11.32
C GLU A 247 7.81 -15.07 11.07
N LEU A 248 9.11 -14.80 11.09
CA LEU A 248 10.11 -15.85 10.97
C LEU A 248 10.42 -16.48 12.34
N THR A 249 10.46 -17.79 12.35
CA THR A 249 10.86 -18.58 13.53
C THR A 249 12.22 -19.25 13.29
N SER A 250 12.88 -19.68 14.36
CA SER A 250 14.17 -20.40 14.29
C SER A 250 14.04 -21.82 13.72
N ALA A 251 12.88 -22.42 13.87
CA ALA A 251 12.55 -23.76 13.39
C ALA A 251 11.20 -23.75 12.67
N ASP A 252 10.85 -24.87 12.06
CA ASP A 252 9.54 -25.04 11.44
C ASP A 252 8.41 -24.88 12.46
N ALA A 253 7.34 -24.22 12.05
CA ALA A 253 6.17 -23.95 12.88
C ALA A 253 4.89 -24.48 12.19
N PRO A 254 3.87 -24.87 12.97
CA PRO A 254 2.55 -25.17 12.40
C PRO A 254 2.01 -23.98 11.61
N PRO A 255 1.40 -24.21 10.44
CA PRO A 255 0.80 -23.13 9.68
C PRO A 255 -0.37 -22.51 10.45
N ILE A 256 -0.47 -21.20 10.42
CA ILE A 256 -1.62 -20.46 10.92
C ILE A 256 -2.31 -19.74 9.75
N GLU A 257 -3.58 -19.42 9.91
CA GLU A 257 -4.35 -18.78 8.83
C GLU A 257 -4.09 -17.27 8.73
N GLU A 258 -3.75 -16.65 9.86
CA GLU A 258 -3.70 -15.20 9.98
C GLU A 258 -2.49 -14.57 9.32
N TYR A 259 -1.35 -15.27 9.26
CA TYR A 259 -0.11 -14.77 8.64
C TYR A 259 0.88 -15.89 8.31
N LEU A 260 1.92 -15.55 7.57
CA LEU A 260 2.98 -16.49 7.21
C LEU A 260 3.96 -16.66 8.37
N LYS A 261 3.78 -17.72 9.17
CA LYS A 261 4.66 -18.06 10.29
C LYS A 261 5.44 -19.33 10.00
N GLY A 262 6.73 -19.33 10.34
CA GLY A 262 7.59 -20.50 10.22
C GLY A 262 9.05 -20.17 9.95
N SER A 263 9.86 -21.22 9.71
CA SER A 263 11.24 -21.04 9.24
C SER A 263 11.26 -20.25 7.91
N VAL A 264 12.41 -19.66 7.58
CA VAL A 264 12.58 -18.96 6.28
C VAL A 264 12.19 -19.85 5.11
N LYS A 265 12.56 -21.13 5.16
CA LYS A 265 12.22 -22.11 4.13
C LYS A 265 10.70 -22.29 3.99
N GLN A 266 9.98 -22.50 5.09
CA GLN A 266 8.52 -22.65 5.08
C GLN A 266 7.81 -21.40 4.55
N VAL A 267 8.25 -20.21 4.99
CA VAL A 267 7.68 -18.95 4.51
C VAL A 267 7.95 -18.77 3.02
N ALA A 268 9.16 -19.08 2.54
CA ALA A 268 9.50 -19.01 1.13
C ALA A 268 8.65 -20.00 0.28
N GLU A 269 8.44 -21.22 0.74
CA GLU A 269 7.57 -22.19 0.06
C GLU A 269 6.11 -21.73 -0.04
N ARG A 270 5.59 -21.11 1.01
CA ARG A 270 4.24 -20.52 0.98
C ARG A 270 4.17 -19.30 0.06
N LEU A 271 5.19 -18.46 0.01
CA LEU A 271 5.26 -17.30 -0.90
C LEU A 271 5.28 -17.74 -2.38
N ARG A 272 5.91 -18.86 -2.71
CA ARG A 272 5.85 -19.42 -4.07
C ARG A 272 4.41 -19.71 -4.52
N GLN A 273 3.55 -20.17 -3.62
CA GLN A 273 2.14 -20.41 -3.94
C GLN A 273 1.40 -19.11 -4.34
N PHE A 274 1.78 -17.96 -3.77
CA PHE A 274 1.25 -16.66 -4.20
C PHE A 274 1.83 -16.22 -5.56
N ILE A 275 3.09 -16.52 -5.81
CA ILE A 275 3.71 -16.29 -7.13
C ILE A 275 3.02 -17.14 -8.20
N ASP A 276 2.73 -18.41 -7.90
CA ASP A 276 2.07 -19.35 -8.81
C ASP A 276 0.67 -18.91 -9.25
N VAL A 277 -0.07 -18.21 -8.40
CA VAL A 277 -1.36 -17.62 -8.77
C VAL A 277 -1.25 -16.25 -9.44
N GLY A 278 -0.02 -15.77 -9.71
CA GLY A 278 0.23 -14.58 -10.52
C GLY A 278 0.45 -13.29 -9.75
N VAL A 279 0.77 -13.35 -8.45
CA VAL A 279 1.13 -12.14 -7.70
C VAL A 279 2.42 -11.55 -8.23
N ALA A 280 2.33 -10.35 -8.77
CA ALA A 280 3.46 -9.62 -9.37
C ALA A 280 4.29 -8.85 -8.33
N HIS A 281 3.70 -8.50 -7.19
CA HIS A 281 4.40 -7.76 -6.13
C HIS A 281 3.83 -8.10 -4.75
N ILE A 282 4.71 -8.43 -3.82
CA ILE A 282 4.37 -8.80 -2.45
C ILE A 282 5.01 -7.82 -1.47
N GLY A 283 4.19 -7.09 -0.72
CA GLY A 283 4.63 -6.31 0.44
C GLY A 283 4.67 -7.20 1.69
N LEU A 284 5.83 -7.36 2.29
CA LEU A 284 6.03 -8.18 3.49
C LEU A 284 5.96 -7.31 4.74
N GLN A 285 5.00 -7.59 5.62
CA GLN A 285 4.89 -6.94 6.92
C GLN A 285 5.37 -7.88 8.01
N PHE A 286 6.59 -7.66 8.49
CA PHE A 286 7.13 -8.44 9.59
C PHE A 286 6.44 -8.04 10.91
N MET A 287 5.75 -9.01 11.54
CA MET A 287 4.83 -8.80 12.66
C MET A 287 5.50 -8.70 14.03
N ILE A 288 6.81 -8.52 14.09
CA ILE A 288 7.54 -8.37 15.34
C ILE A 288 7.40 -6.93 15.85
N PRO A 289 6.87 -6.71 17.07
CA PRO A 289 6.69 -5.37 17.61
C PRO A 289 8.00 -4.63 17.90
N HIS A 290 9.02 -5.35 18.34
CA HIS A 290 10.32 -4.80 18.66
C HIS A 290 11.16 -4.61 17.40
N TYR A 291 11.59 -3.38 17.15
CA TYR A 291 12.17 -3.05 15.84
C TYR A 291 13.53 -3.70 15.56
N PRO A 292 14.50 -3.77 16.49
CA PRO A 292 15.76 -4.47 16.23
C PRO A 292 15.55 -5.90 15.73
N GLU A 293 14.69 -6.68 16.40
CA GLU A 293 14.35 -8.04 16.01
C GLU A 293 13.60 -8.10 14.68
N ARG A 294 12.74 -7.12 14.41
CA ARG A 294 12.07 -6.98 13.10
C ARG A 294 13.09 -6.77 11.99
N GLN A 295 14.07 -5.90 12.22
CA GLN A 295 15.13 -5.63 11.26
C GLN A 295 15.97 -6.88 10.98
N GLU A 296 16.31 -7.65 12.02
CA GLU A 296 17.00 -8.94 11.89
C GLU A 296 16.20 -9.93 11.03
N GLN A 297 14.89 -10.01 11.20
CA GLN A 297 14.05 -10.87 10.36
C GLN A 297 14.01 -10.40 8.89
N ILE A 298 13.95 -9.10 8.65
CA ILE A 298 14.01 -8.51 7.30
C ILE A 298 15.33 -8.87 6.62
N GLU A 299 16.45 -8.74 7.33
CA GLU A 299 17.78 -9.07 6.81
C GLU A 299 17.94 -10.56 6.56
N ARG A 300 17.57 -11.37 7.52
CA ARG A 300 17.61 -12.83 7.42
C ARG A 300 16.78 -13.34 6.22
N PHE A 301 15.58 -12.82 6.04
CA PHE A 301 14.75 -13.17 4.89
C PHE A 301 15.40 -12.77 3.55
N ALA A 302 16.01 -11.59 3.51
CA ALA A 302 16.70 -11.11 2.31
C ALA A 302 17.90 -11.99 1.94
N GLU A 303 18.67 -12.42 2.92
CA GLU A 303 19.86 -13.25 2.70
C GLU A 303 19.50 -14.70 2.33
N GLU A 304 18.54 -15.31 3.06
CA GLU A 304 18.25 -16.74 2.93
C GLU A 304 17.18 -17.07 1.86
N ALA A 305 16.25 -16.17 1.53
CA ALA A 305 15.11 -16.48 0.67
C ALA A 305 14.94 -15.57 -0.55
N LEU A 306 15.18 -14.28 -0.42
CA LEU A 306 14.83 -13.31 -1.45
C LEU A 306 15.47 -13.59 -2.83
N PRO A 307 16.76 -13.95 -2.96
CA PRO A 307 17.38 -14.26 -4.25
C PRO A 307 16.69 -15.42 -4.97
N ALA A 308 16.39 -16.51 -4.22
CA ALA A 308 15.74 -17.68 -4.78
C ALA A 308 14.28 -17.41 -5.19
N LEU A 309 13.56 -16.58 -4.42
CA LEU A 309 12.19 -16.17 -4.75
C LEU A 309 12.15 -15.24 -5.98
N LYS A 310 13.12 -14.33 -6.11
CA LYS A 310 13.24 -13.47 -7.29
C LYS A 310 13.60 -14.25 -8.55
N ALA A 311 14.42 -15.28 -8.42
CA ALA A 311 14.79 -16.17 -9.53
C ALA A 311 13.66 -17.17 -9.87
N TYR A 312 12.70 -17.37 -8.99
CA TYR A 312 11.59 -18.31 -9.21
C TYR A 312 10.71 -17.84 -10.36
N GLN A 313 10.58 -18.70 -11.36
CA GLN A 313 9.69 -18.49 -12.51
C GLN A 313 8.49 -19.44 -12.41
N ARG A 314 7.36 -18.95 -12.85
CA ARG A 314 6.10 -19.65 -12.95
C ARG A 314 6.13 -20.71 -14.04
#